data_f05143369e9ff6437544a78642a9797e
#
_entry.id   f05143369e9ff6437544a78642a9797e
#
_cell.length_a   1.000
_cell.length_b   1.000
_cell.length_c   1.000
_cell.angle_alpha   90.00
_cell.angle_beta   90.00
_cell.angle_gamma   90.00
#
_symmetry.space_group_name_H-M   'P 1'
#
loop_
_entity.id
_entity.type
_entity.pdbx_description
1 polymer ?
#
loop_
_entity_poly.entity_id
_entity_poly.type
_entity_poly.pdbx_seq_one_letter_code
_entity_poly.pdbx_strand_id
1 'polypeptide(L)'
;CIGGGHILGHPVFAQHLAGNDPFSPQPKPFRPISVKVFRGHLWRYLSALHLSGMDLTSVASFDDLVTRPMFECAMRWFWVRNDKATSKHIGEIAWAVRVYAVKYRSADEATLAFYDAAMQKLRLKHEGLSPKNQKAMRQFSEEKSVRAFVNLPQKLWSIGTAVQPTAEDGRKRKAALILIQ
;
A
#
# COMPACT_ATOMS: atom_id res chain seq x y z
N CYS A 1 5.65 -26.26 -12.01
CA CYS A 1 5.86 -24.82 -12.20
C CYS A 1 4.69 -24.26 -12.98
N ILE A 2 3.67 -23.75 -12.28
CA ILE A 2 2.52 -23.10 -12.90
C ILE A 2 3.03 -21.80 -13.47
N GLY A 3 2.78 -21.53 -14.77
CA GLY A 3 3.23 -20.35 -15.48
C GLY A 3 2.69 -19.03 -14.94
N GLY A 4 3.06 -18.69 -13.70
CA GLY A 4 2.66 -17.46 -13.03
C GLY A 4 3.14 -16.17 -13.69
N GLY A 5 3.91 -16.28 -14.79
CA GLY A 5 4.32 -15.15 -15.60
C GLY A 5 3.19 -14.54 -16.44
N HIS A 6 2.23 -15.35 -16.87
CA HIS A 6 1.21 -14.91 -17.83
C HIS A 6 0.09 -14.08 -17.20
N ILE A 7 -0.30 -14.36 -15.96
CA ILE A 7 -1.44 -13.67 -15.30
C ILE A 7 -1.05 -12.26 -14.85
N LEU A 8 0.17 -12.09 -14.33
CA LEU A 8 0.66 -10.80 -13.83
C LEU A 8 1.43 -9.99 -14.88
N GLY A 9 1.71 -10.58 -16.03
CA GLY A 9 2.29 -9.94 -17.21
C GLY A 9 1.28 -9.58 -18.28
N HIS A 10 -0.03 -9.67 -17.99
CA HIS A 10 -1.06 -9.33 -18.97
C HIS A 10 -0.89 -7.88 -19.45
N PRO A 11 -0.85 -7.63 -20.77
CA PRO A 11 -0.57 -6.30 -21.33
C PRO A 11 -1.54 -5.22 -20.83
N VAL A 12 -2.80 -5.58 -20.53
CA VAL A 12 -3.79 -4.67 -19.94
C VAL A 12 -3.37 -4.20 -18.55
N PHE A 13 -2.74 -5.09 -17.74
CA PHE A 13 -2.21 -4.72 -16.43
C PHE A 13 -1.04 -3.73 -16.57
N ALA A 14 -0.14 -3.98 -17.51
CA ALA A 14 0.99 -3.10 -17.80
C ALA A 14 0.54 -1.77 -18.44
N GLN A 15 -0.42 -1.79 -19.36
CA GLN A 15 -0.97 -0.58 -19.99
C GLN A 15 -1.72 0.30 -19.00
N HIS A 16 -2.47 -0.28 -18.07
CA HIS A 16 -3.15 0.48 -17.02
C HIS A 16 -2.18 1.15 -16.04
N LEU A 17 -0.97 0.60 -15.93
CA LEU A 17 0.11 1.16 -15.13
C LEU A 17 0.90 2.25 -15.88
N ALA A 18 0.86 2.24 -17.21
CA ALA A 18 1.63 3.12 -18.09
C ALA A 18 0.84 4.34 -18.62
N GLY A 19 -0.44 4.48 -18.26
CA GLY A 19 -1.28 5.57 -18.74
C GLY A 19 -0.76 6.94 -18.28
N ASN A 20 -0.05 7.62 -19.17
CA ASN A 20 0.54 8.95 -18.95
C ASN A 20 -0.29 10.07 -19.58
N ASP A 21 -1.54 9.82 -19.97
CA ASP A 21 -2.38 10.88 -20.54
C ASP A 21 -2.93 11.76 -19.40
N PRO A 22 -2.49 13.04 -19.29
CA PRO A 22 -2.94 13.96 -18.24
C PRO A 22 -4.42 14.35 -18.38
N PHE A 23 -5.04 14.11 -19.53
CA PHE A 23 -6.45 14.44 -19.83
C PHE A 23 -7.36 13.22 -19.77
N SER A 24 -6.81 12.03 -19.58
CA SER A 24 -7.61 10.81 -19.41
C SER A 24 -8.29 10.80 -18.04
N PRO A 25 -9.60 10.48 -17.95
CA PRO A 25 -10.27 10.26 -16.68
C PRO A 25 -9.77 9.00 -15.95
N GLN A 26 -8.76 8.33 -16.48
CA GLN A 26 -8.20 7.13 -15.89
C GLN A 26 -7.50 7.44 -14.56
N PRO A 27 -7.65 6.57 -13.57
CA PRO A 27 -6.98 6.74 -12.29
C PRO A 27 -5.46 6.74 -12.50
N LYS A 28 -4.76 7.62 -11.76
CA LYS A 28 -3.29 7.71 -11.79
C LYS A 28 -2.65 6.33 -11.73
N PRO A 29 -1.63 6.05 -12.57
CA PRO A 29 -0.94 4.78 -12.55
C PRO A 29 -0.30 4.52 -11.18
N PHE A 30 -0.27 3.26 -10.78
CA PHE A 30 0.40 2.88 -9.54
C PHE A 30 1.91 3.09 -9.66
N ARG A 31 2.53 3.56 -8.58
CA ARG A 31 3.99 3.60 -8.50
C ARG A 31 4.57 2.17 -8.60
N PRO A 32 5.76 1.97 -9.18
CA PRO A 32 6.37 0.64 -9.33
C PRO A 32 6.43 -0.15 -8.02
N ILE A 33 6.72 0.53 -6.92
CA ILE A 33 6.73 -0.10 -5.60
C ILE A 33 5.35 -0.59 -5.17
N SER A 34 4.29 0.16 -5.47
CA SER A 34 2.91 -0.23 -5.16
C SER A 34 2.50 -1.46 -5.98
N VAL A 35 2.92 -1.53 -7.25
CA VAL A 35 2.71 -2.70 -8.11
C VAL A 35 3.37 -3.94 -7.52
N LYS A 36 4.62 -3.82 -7.07
CA LYS A 36 5.35 -4.93 -6.43
C LYS A 36 4.64 -5.42 -5.18
N VAL A 37 4.16 -4.51 -4.33
CA VAL A 37 3.40 -4.85 -3.12
C VAL A 37 2.08 -5.52 -3.47
N PHE A 38 1.33 -4.95 -4.40
CA PHE A 38 0.05 -5.48 -4.88
C PHE A 38 0.20 -6.91 -5.43
N ARG A 39 1.20 -7.11 -6.30
CA ARG A 39 1.57 -8.43 -6.81
C ARG A 39 1.87 -9.42 -5.68
N GLY A 40 2.61 -8.99 -4.65
CA GLY A 40 2.92 -9.82 -3.49
C GLY A 40 1.67 -10.23 -2.70
N HIS A 41 0.66 -9.37 -2.58
CA HIS A 41 -0.61 -9.72 -1.95
C HIS A 41 -1.42 -10.73 -2.76
N LEU A 42 -1.47 -10.57 -4.09
CA LEU A 42 -2.15 -11.53 -4.97
C LEU A 42 -1.46 -12.92 -4.93
N TRP A 43 -0.13 -12.96 -4.90
CA TRP A 43 0.59 -14.24 -4.73
C TRP A 43 0.24 -14.93 -3.42
N ARG A 44 0.15 -14.19 -2.31
CA ARG A 44 -0.26 -14.76 -1.02
C ARG A 44 -1.69 -15.26 -1.04
N TYR A 45 -2.58 -14.54 -1.71
CA TYR A 45 -3.95 -14.97 -1.93
C TYR A 45 -4.02 -16.32 -2.67
N LEU A 46 -3.30 -16.47 -3.78
CA LEU A 46 -3.20 -17.71 -4.54
C LEU A 46 -2.61 -18.84 -3.68
N SER A 47 -1.57 -18.55 -2.91
CA SER A 47 -0.97 -19.52 -1.99
C SER A 47 -1.97 -20.02 -0.94
N ALA A 48 -2.82 -19.11 -0.41
CA ALA A 48 -3.83 -19.49 0.56
C ALA A 48 -4.89 -20.41 -0.06
N LEU A 49 -5.34 -20.13 -1.29
CA LEU A 49 -6.25 -21.00 -2.02
C LEU A 49 -5.66 -22.39 -2.25
N HIS A 50 -4.42 -22.46 -2.72
CA HIS A 50 -3.72 -23.72 -2.92
C HIS A 50 -3.59 -24.53 -1.61
N LEU A 51 -3.15 -23.87 -0.55
CA LEU A 51 -2.99 -24.49 0.77
C LEU A 51 -4.32 -24.87 1.45
N SER A 52 -5.43 -24.30 0.97
CA SER A 52 -6.79 -24.71 1.36
C SER A 52 -7.28 -25.97 0.62
N GLY A 53 -6.45 -26.58 -0.23
CA GLY A 53 -6.77 -27.79 -0.99
C GLY A 53 -7.37 -27.50 -2.37
N MET A 54 -7.31 -26.26 -2.86
CA MET A 54 -7.81 -25.94 -4.19
C MET A 54 -6.81 -26.34 -5.27
N ASP A 55 -7.29 -27.04 -6.26
CA ASP A 55 -6.52 -27.35 -7.46
C ASP A 55 -6.47 -26.13 -8.40
N LEU A 56 -5.33 -25.44 -8.37
CA LEU A 56 -5.10 -24.27 -9.22
C LEU A 56 -4.73 -24.66 -10.67
N THR A 57 -4.54 -25.94 -10.98
CA THR A 57 -4.21 -26.36 -12.34
C THR A 57 -5.42 -26.34 -13.25
N SER A 58 -6.63 -26.45 -12.69
CA SER A 58 -7.91 -26.38 -13.40
C SER A 58 -8.38 -24.95 -13.68
N VAL A 59 -7.69 -23.94 -13.14
CA VAL A 59 -8.08 -22.53 -13.25
C VAL A 59 -7.60 -21.94 -14.55
N ALA A 60 -8.53 -21.48 -15.40
CA ALA A 60 -8.21 -20.92 -16.71
C ALA A 60 -7.77 -19.45 -16.60
N SER A 61 -8.34 -18.68 -15.66
CA SER A 61 -8.06 -17.26 -15.50
C SER A 61 -8.02 -16.84 -14.02
N PHE A 62 -7.43 -15.70 -13.75
CA PHE A 62 -7.48 -15.12 -12.39
C PHE A 62 -8.92 -14.70 -12.00
N ASP A 63 -9.77 -14.44 -12.97
CA ASP A 63 -11.18 -14.07 -12.73
C ASP A 63 -11.96 -15.20 -12.05
N ASP A 64 -11.62 -16.47 -12.34
CA ASP A 64 -12.24 -17.64 -11.72
C ASP A 64 -11.91 -17.69 -10.21
N LEU A 65 -10.78 -17.10 -9.82
CA LEU A 65 -10.31 -17.09 -8.44
C LEU A 65 -10.83 -15.88 -7.64
N VAL A 66 -11.36 -14.86 -8.32
CA VAL A 66 -11.89 -13.64 -7.68
C VAL A 66 -13.41 -13.74 -7.53
N THR A 67 -13.89 -14.93 -7.18
CA THR A 67 -15.28 -15.17 -6.86
C THR A 67 -15.51 -15.13 -5.35
N ARG A 68 -16.75 -14.91 -4.94
CA ARG A 68 -17.09 -14.87 -3.51
C ARG A 68 -16.66 -16.12 -2.75
N PRO A 69 -16.92 -17.37 -3.22
CA PRO A 69 -16.50 -18.57 -2.51
C PRO A 69 -14.98 -18.66 -2.34
N MET A 70 -14.23 -18.29 -3.38
CA MET A 70 -12.77 -18.31 -3.37
C MET A 70 -12.21 -17.28 -2.39
N PHE A 71 -12.77 -16.08 -2.41
CA PHE A 71 -12.38 -15.03 -1.46
C PHE A 71 -12.63 -15.46 -0.01
N GLU A 72 -13.82 -15.99 0.29
CA GLU A 72 -14.16 -16.46 1.63
C GLU A 72 -13.22 -17.61 2.07
N CYS A 73 -12.91 -18.54 1.18
CA CYS A 73 -11.99 -19.64 1.44
C CYS A 73 -10.59 -19.13 1.82
N ALA A 74 -10.00 -18.26 1.00
CA ALA A 74 -8.68 -17.70 1.26
C ALA A 74 -8.63 -16.85 2.54
N MET A 75 -9.63 -15.98 2.75
CA MET A 75 -9.69 -15.13 3.95
C MET A 75 -9.89 -15.96 5.22
N ARG A 76 -10.67 -17.03 5.16
CA ARG A 76 -10.84 -17.97 6.27
C ARG A 76 -9.54 -18.70 6.60
N TRP A 77 -8.79 -19.11 5.59
CA TRP A 77 -7.48 -19.72 5.78
C TRP A 77 -6.51 -18.79 6.54
N PHE A 78 -6.41 -17.52 6.12
CA PHE A 78 -5.59 -16.54 6.82
C PHE A 78 -6.08 -16.27 8.24
N TRP A 79 -7.40 -16.17 8.43
CA TRP A 79 -8.00 -15.92 9.75
C TRP A 79 -7.74 -17.05 10.72
N VAL A 80 -7.91 -18.31 10.29
CA VAL A 80 -7.62 -19.49 11.12
C VAL A 80 -6.12 -19.54 11.47
N ARG A 81 -5.25 -19.30 10.52
CA ARG A 81 -3.81 -19.28 10.73
C ARG A 81 -3.34 -18.13 11.65
N ASN A 82 -4.12 -17.09 11.77
CA ASN A 82 -3.85 -15.95 12.64
C ASN A 82 -4.68 -16.03 13.94
N ASP A 83 -4.83 -17.24 14.49
CA ASP A 83 -5.53 -17.51 15.75
C ASP A 83 -6.94 -16.89 15.82
N LYS A 84 -7.68 -16.95 14.71
CA LYS A 84 -9.01 -16.39 14.54
C LYS A 84 -9.09 -14.88 14.84
N ALA A 85 -8.00 -14.17 14.60
CA ALA A 85 -7.91 -12.72 14.69
C ALA A 85 -7.74 -12.07 13.33
N THR A 86 -8.24 -10.86 13.18
CA THR A 86 -7.95 -10.02 12.01
C THR A 86 -6.58 -9.38 12.13
N SER A 87 -5.93 -9.13 11.00
CA SER A 87 -4.66 -8.43 10.97
C SER A 87 -4.63 -7.43 9.80
N LYS A 88 -3.76 -6.43 9.91
CA LYS A 88 -3.52 -5.48 8.84
C LYS A 88 -3.18 -6.21 7.53
N HIS A 89 -2.37 -7.27 7.62
CA HIS A 89 -1.95 -8.05 6.47
C HIS A 89 -3.12 -8.74 5.76
N ILE A 90 -4.06 -9.33 6.52
CA ILE A 90 -5.29 -9.93 5.95
C ILE A 90 -6.11 -8.86 5.23
N GLY A 91 -6.27 -7.69 5.84
CA GLY A 91 -6.97 -6.56 5.23
C GLY A 91 -6.29 -6.06 3.93
N GLU A 92 -4.97 -6.02 3.87
CA GLU A 92 -4.21 -5.62 2.68
C GLU A 92 -4.36 -6.64 1.54
N ILE A 93 -4.38 -7.94 1.84
CA ILE A 93 -4.65 -8.99 0.83
C ILE A 93 -6.09 -8.88 0.31
N ALA A 94 -7.06 -8.75 1.20
CA ALA A 94 -8.47 -8.56 0.82
C ALA A 94 -8.66 -7.32 -0.07
N TRP A 95 -8.00 -6.22 0.29
CA TRP A 95 -8.00 -4.99 -0.52
C TRP A 95 -7.42 -5.22 -1.92
N ALA A 96 -6.32 -5.96 -2.04
CA ALA A 96 -5.71 -6.24 -3.34
C ALA A 96 -6.66 -7.04 -4.25
N VAL A 97 -7.35 -8.05 -3.71
CA VAL A 97 -8.35 -8.83 -4.46
C VAL A 97 -9.52 -7.94 -4.90
N ARG A 98 -10.03 -7.09 -4.01
CA ARG A 98 -11.09 -6.12 -4.35
C ARG A 98 -10.66 -5.16 -5.47
N VAL A 99 -9.44 -4.60 -5.39
CA VAL A 99 -8.93 -3.70 -6.43
C VAL A 99 -8.87 -4.41 -7.78
N TYR A 100 -8.47 -5.67 -7.81
CA TYR A 100 -8.51 -6.48 -9.02
C TYR A 100 -9.94 -6.63 -9.54
N ALA A 101 -10.88 -7.01 -8.70
CA ALA A 101 -12.28 -7.19 -9.08
C ALA A 101 -12.89 -5.90 -9.67
N VAL A 102 -12.61 -4.75 -9.06
CA VAL A 102 -13.12 -3.44 -9.51
C VAL A 102 -12.49 -2.99 -10.83
N LYS A 103 -11.16 -3.06 -10.92
CA LYS A 103 -10.43 -2.40 -12.02
C LYS A 103 -10.25 -3.27 -13.26
N TYR A 104 -10.23 -4.58 -13.09
CA TYR A 104 -9.88 -5.49 -14.18
C TYR A 104 -11.04 -6.39 -14.59
N ARG A 105 -11.88 -6.79 -13.63
CA ARG A 105 -13.01 -7.67 -13.92
C ARG A 105 -14.31 -6.92 -14.22
N SER A 106 -14.40 -5.62 -13.90
CA SER A 106 -15.65 -4.86 -13.95
C SER A 106 -16.77 -5.59 -13.20
N ALA A 107 -16.47 -6.01 -11.97
CA ALA A 107 -17.38 -6.76 -11.13
C ALA A 107 -18.72 -6.02 -10.96
N ASP A 108 -19.80 -6.78 -10.87
CA ASP A 108 -21.14 -6.25 -10.63
C ASP A 108 -21.29 -5.61 -9.25
N GLU A 109 -22.31 -4.79 -9.07
CA GLU A 109 -22.56 -4.05 -7.84
C GLU A 109 -22.72 -4.98 -6.63
N ALA A 110 -23.35 -6.13 -6.81
CA ALA A 110 -23.54 -7.11 -5.72
C ALA A 110 -22.20 -7.70 -5.24
N THR A 111 -21.30 -8.01 -6.18
CA THR A 111 -19.95 -8.48 -5.88
C THR A 111 -19.14 -7.38 -5.19
N LEU A 112 -19.25 -6.13 -5.63
CA LEU A 112 -18.56 -5.00 -5.00
C LEU A 112 -19.08 -4.77 -3.58
N ALA A 113 -20.39 -4.77 -3.37
CA ALA A 113 -20.99 -4.64 -2.04
C ALA A 113 -20.53 -5.77 -1.09
N PHE A 114 -20.39 -7.00 -1.60
CA PHE A 114 -19.85 -8.11 -0.83
C PHE A 114 -18.40 -7.84 -0.38
N TYR A 115 -17.53 -7.41 -1.31
CA TYR A 115 -16.14 -7.08 -0.96
C TYR A 115 -16.05 -5.94 0.06
N ASP A 116 -16.88 -4.90 -0.09
CA ASP A 116 -16.90 -3.77 0.83
C ASP A 116 -17.33 -4.19 2.24
N ALA A 117 -18.36 -5.01 2.35
CA ALA A 117 -18.81 -5.57 3.63
C ALA A 117 -17.74 -6.48 4.27
N ALA A 118 -17.06 -7.31 3.47
CA ALA A 118 -15.97 -8.14 3.92
C ALA A 118 -14.77 -7.32 4.42
N MET A 119 -14.40 -6.26 3.67
CA MET A 119 -13.34 -5.34 4.04
C MET A 119 -13.61 -4.62 5.36
N GLN A 120 -14.85 -4.22 5.63
CA GLN A 120 -15.22 -3.61 6.91
C GLN A 120 -15.01 -4.58 8.08
N LYS A 121 -15.35 -5.86 7.91
CA LYS A 121 -15.15 -6.90 8.93
C LYS A 121 -13.68 -7.24 9.17
N LEU A 122 -12.88 -7.22 8.10
CA LEU A 122 -11.44 -7.53 8.15
C LEU A 122 -10.58 -6.33 8.55
N ARG A 123 -11.16 -5.14 8.59
CA ARG A 123 -10.44 -3.92 8.94
C ARG A 123 -10.13 -3.93 10.43
N LEU A 124 -8.84 -3.78 10.76
CA LEU A 124 -8.43 -3.48 12.13
C LEU A 124 -8.98 -2.11 12.53
N LYS A 125 -9.72 -2.08 13.62
CA LYS A 125 -10.04 -0.81 14.29
C LYS A 125 -8.75 -0.33 14.97
N HIS A 126 -8.05 0.61 14.33
CA HIS A 126 -6.94 1.29 14.97
C HIS A 126 -7.50 2.37 15.89
N GLU A 127 -7.45 2.13 17.18
CA GLU A 127 -7.66 3.17 18.17
C GLU A 127 -6.32 3.84 18.46
N GLY A 128 -6.16 5.06 17.94
CA GLY A 128 -4.98 5.89 18.19
C GLY A 128 -3.78 5.62 17.27
N LEU A 129 -2.63 6.08 17.71
CA LEU A 129 -1.36 5.97 16.98
C LEU A 129 -0.78 4.57 17.10
N SER A 130 -0.18 4.06 16.01
CA SER A 130 0.59 2.81 16.06
C SER A 130 1.72 2.90 17.10
N PRO A 131 2.16 1.78 17.70
CA PRO A 131 3.27 1.79 18.67
C PRO A 131 4.54 2.50 18.15
N LYS A 132 4.83 2.34 16.87
CA LYS A 132 5.94 3.05 16.21
C LYS A 132 5.73 4.56 16.22
N ASN A 133 4.53 5.02 15.87
CA ASN A 133 4.21 6.45 15.84
C ASN A 133 4.11 7.02 17.27
N GLN A 134 3.59 6.24 18.23
CA GLN A 134 3.61 6.63 19.64
C GLN A 134 5.04 6.82 20.15
N LYS A 135 5.96 5.89 19.80
CA LYS A 135 7.38 6.02 20.14
C LYS A 135 8.01 7.25 19.48
N ALA A 136 7.70 7.51 18.22
CA ALA A 136 8.18 8.70 17.52
C ALA A 136 7.62 10.00 18.12
N MET A 137 6.37 9.99 18.56
CA MET A 137 5.74 11.17 19.19
C MET A 137 6.24 11.42 20.62
N ARG A 138 6.76 10.41 21.33
CA ARG A 138 7.33 10.60 22.69
C ARG A 138 8.47 11.61 22.71
N GLN A 139 9.24 11.76 21.63
CA GLN A 139 10.29 12.78 21.55
C GLN A 139 9.75 14.23 21.69
N PHE A 140 8.46 14.44 21.43
CA PHE A 140 7.77 15.71 21.59
C PHE A 140 7.08 15.87 22.97
N SER A 141 7.21 14.90 23.86
CA SER A 141 6.68 14.97 25.23
C SER A 141 7.48 15.93 26.11
N GLU A 142 8.73 16.20 25.75
CA GLU A 142 9.61 17.11 26.45
C GLU A 142 9.53 18.49 25.83
N GLU A 143 9.26 19.51 26.64
CA GLU A 143 9.17 20.91 26.19
C GLU A 143 10.45 21.36 25.46
N LYS A 144 11.61 20.90 25.91
CA LYS A 144 12.91 21.18 25.28
C LYS A 144 12.95 20.69 23.82
N SER A 145 12.44 19.48 23.55
CA SER A 145 12.40 18.88 22.21
C SER A 145 11.42 19.61 21.31
N VAL A 146 10.25 19.97 21.83
CA VAL A 146 9.26 20.78 21.11
C VAL A 146 9.83 22.16 20.77
N ARG A 147 10.43 22.86 21.73
CA ARG A 147 11.05 24.17 21.53
C ARG A 147 12.19 24.10 20.51
N ALA A 148 13.05 23.05 20.57
CA ALA A 148 14.11 22.84 19.60
C ALA A 148 13.57 22.64 18.17
N PHE A 149 12.48 21.87 18.02
CA PHE A 149 11.84 21.61 16.74
C PHE A 149 11.19 22.89 16.16
N VAL A 150 10.43 23.62 16.97
CA VAL A 150 9.75 24.85 16.53
C VAL A 150 10.78 25.93 16.12
N ASN A 151 11.92 26.01 16.82
CA ASN A 151 12.97 26.99 16.51
C ASN A 151 13.95 26.51 15.41
N LEU A 152 13.80 25.28 14.91
CA LEU A 152 14.70 24.73 13.89
C LEU A 152 14.74 25.56 12.60
N PRO A 153 13.61 26.04 12.02
CA PRO A 153 13.63 26.87 10.82
C PRO A 153 14.44 28.15 11.02
N GLN A 154 14.25 28.82 12.16
CA GLN A 154 14.97 30.05 12.45
C GLN A 154 16.46 29.83 12.67
N LYS A 155 16.83 28.71 13.31
CA LYS A 155 18.21 28.29 13.46
C LYS A 155 18.89 27.99 12.12
N LEU A 156 18.21 27.27 11.25
CA LEU A 156 18.69 26.96 9.90
C LEU A 156 18.84 28.23 9.06
N TRP A 157 17.88 29.15 9.18
CA TRP A 157 17.93 30.44 8.50
C TRP A 157 19.14 31.25 8.97
N SER A 158 19.37 31.38 10.28
CA SER A 158 20.52 32.13 10.82
C SER A 158 21.86 31.52 10.41
N ILE A 159 21.99 30.20 10.38
CA ILE A 159 23.18 29.49 9.87
C ILE A 159 23.37 29.80 8.37
N GLY A 160 22.31 29.68 7.58
CA GLY A 160 22.36 29.94 6.13
C GLY A 160 22.70 31.38 5.77
N THR A 161 22.32 32.35 6.60
CA THR A 161 22.64 33.77 6.39
C THR A 161 24.00 34.19 6.93
N ALA A 162 24.50 33.50 7.97
CA ALA A 162 25.82 33.79 8.57
C ALA A 162 27.01 33.23 7.75
N VAL A 163 26.76 32.23 6.89
CA VAL A 163 27.80 31.65 6.03
C VAL A 163 28.22 32.63 4.95
N GLN A 164 29.45 33.10 4.99
CA GLN A 164 30.01 33.98 3.94
C GLN A 164 30.14 33.22 2.61
N PRO A 165 29.95 33.90 1.47
CA PRO A 165 29.83 33.24 0.16
C PRO A 165 31.17 32.84 -0.42
N THR A 166 31.77 31.77 0.08
CA THR A 166 32.76 31.00 -0.69
C THR A 166 32.02 30.04 -1.61
N ALA A 167 32.66 29.51 -2.66
CA ALA A 167 32.00 28.59 -3.61
C ALA A 167 31.49 27.30 -2.90
N GLU A 168 32.13 26.86 -1.84
CA GLU A 168 31.72 25.72 -1.02
C GLU A 168 30.57 26.08 -0.07
N ASP A 169 30.63 27.25 0.50
CA ASP A 169 29.64 27.79 1.41
C ASP A 169 28.35 28.17 0.66
N GLY A 170 28.44 28.56 -0.58
CA GLY A 170 27.28 28.81 -1.45
C GLY A 170 26.41 27.56 -1.64
N ARG A 171 27.02 26.35 -1.72
CA ARG A 171 26.28 25.08 -1.77
C ARG A 171 25.62 24.76 -0.43
N LYS A 172 26.29 24.97 0.69
CA LYS A 172 25.75 24.76 2.05
C LYS A 172 24.59 25.71 2.32
N ARG A 173 24.72 26.99 1.93
CA ARG A 173 23.66 27.99 2.03
C ARG A 173 22.43 27.63 1.21
N LYS A 174 22.65 27.18 -0.04
CA LYS A 174 21.56 26.75 -0.93
C LYS A 174 20.85 25.51 -0.36
N ALA A 175 21.60 24.55 0.19
CA ALA A 175 21.04 23.37 0.83
C ALA A 175 20.22 23.74 2.09
N ALA A 176 20.71 24.65 2.94
CA ALA A 176 19.99 25.11 4.10
C ALA A 176 18.71 25.87 3.75
N LEU A 177 18.70 26.67 2.69
CA LEU A 177 17.50 27.39 2.22
C LEU A 177 16.45 26.46 1.61
N ILE A 178 16.85 25.38 0.94
CA ILE A 178 15.92 24.38 0.39
C ILE A 178 15.21 23.58 1.50
N LEU A 179 15.85 23.39 2.65
CA LEU A 179 15.24 22.70 3.79
C LEU A 179 14.19 23.52 4.54
N ILE A 180 14.07 24.80 4.24
CA ILE A 180 13.14 25.73 4.92
C ILE A 180 11.89 26.02 4.07
N GLN A 181 11.91 25.68 2.77
CA GLN A 181 10.76 25.75 1.87
C GLN A 181 9.94 24.44 1.92
#